data_3da542e759d45e836cf6538edbcd7177
#
_entry.id   3da542e759d45e836cf6538edbcd7177
#
_cell.length_a   1.000
_cell.length_b   1.000
_cell.length_c   1.000
_cell.angle_alpha   90.00
_cell.angle_beta   90.00
_cell.angle_gamma   90.00
#
_symmetry.space_group_name_H-M   'P 1'
#
loop_
_entity.id
_entity.type
_entity.pdbx_description
1 polymer ?
#
loop_
_entity_poly.entity_id
_entity_poly.type
_entity_poly.pdbx_seq_one_letter_code
_entity_poly.pdbx_strand_id
1 'polypeptide(L)'
;MSIRPVKHISGTQSALEGAGVKLERVFGFGDPSMTDPFLMMDDFRNDRPQDYQAGFPWHPHRGIETITYVLEGSVDHADSLGNAGTLGPGSVQWMTAGSGIMHQEMPKGDFRGRMHGFQLWANLPSSLKMTTPRYQDIGATDIPEIIDDDGTKVRVVVGSFWGKKGPVDGIAADPQYLDISVPPNTRKVLPIDTYRSAFAYIFAGSATFRDASKPFGVLVEKEIGGEEVHMRDMSGNRTLVVFGTGDEIVVQSGDEGVRFLLVSGAPIKEPVAWHGPIVMNTREELEQAFRDLRSGSFIRESATV
;
A
#
# COMPACT_ATOMS: atom_id res chain seq x y z
N MET A 1 -7.29 18.92 -19.40
CA MET A 1 -6.52 18.40 -18.25
C MET A 1 -7.14 18.97 -16.99
N SER A 2 -7.46 18.10 -16.03
CA SER A 2 -8.11 18.47 -14.78
C SER A 2 -7.26 17.94 -13.61
N ILE A 3 -6.90 18.84 -12.69
CA ILE A 3 -6.16 18.47 -11.48
C ILE A 3 -7.11 17.74 -10.54
N ARG A 4 -6.68 16.62 -9.97
CA ARG A 4 -7.44 15.88 -8.96
C ARG A 4 -7.57 16.67 -7.67
N PRO A 5 -8.78 16.93 -7.18
CA PRO A 5 -8.95 17.53 -5.87
C PRO A 5 -8.54 16.56 -4.75
N VAL A 6 -8.03 17.12 -3.67
CA VAL A 6 -7.84 16.35 -2.43
C VAL A 6 -9.22 16.14 -1.80
N LYS A 7 -9.57 14.88 -1.54
CA LYS A 7 -10.84 14.48 -0.90
C LYS A 7 -10.71 14.30 0.61
N HIS A 8 -9.54 13.78 1.04
CA HIS A 8 -9.31 13.45 2.44
C HIS A 8 -7.82 13.51 2.74
N ILE A 9 -7.49 14.00 3.93
CA ILE A 9 -6.14 13.96 4.51
C ILE A 9 -6.26 13.41 5.92
N SER A 10 -5.40 12.44 6.26
CA SER A 10 -5.32 11.91 7.62
C SER A 10 -3.89 11.51 7.97
N GLY A 11 -3.58 11.57 9.27
CA GLY A 11 -2.39 10.91 9.81
C GLY A 11 -2.60 9.41 9.98
N THR A 12 -1.55 8.71 10.39
CA THR A 12 -1.58 7.29 10.73
C THR A 12 -2.11 7.06 12.14
N GLN A 13 -2.48 5.80 12.41
CA GLN A 13 -2.84 5.31 13.74
C GLN A 13 -1.88 4.19 14.15
N SER A 14 -1.31 4.30 15.36
CA SER A 14 -0.48 3.23 15.90
C SER A 14 -1.30 1.96 16.10
N ALA A 15 -0.79 0.83 15.63
CA ALA A 15 -1.41 -0.48 15.74
C ALA A 15 -0.41 -1.53 16.22
N LEU A 16 -0.95 -2.62 16.79
CA LEU A 16 -0.19 -3.78 17.21
C LEU A 16 -0.73 -5.00 16.47
N GLU A 17 0.11 -5.60 15.63
CA GLU A 17 -0.28 -6.70 14.74
C GLU A 17 0.67 -7.90 14.87
N GLY A 18 0.31 -9.00 14.21
CA GLY A 18 1.11 -10.22 14.25
C GLY A 18 1.35 -10.72 15.68
N ALA A 19 2.59 -11.08 16.01
CA ALA A 19 2.99 -11.52 17.35
C ALA A 19 3.43 -10.34 18.26
N GLY A 20 2.95 -9.13 18.01
CA GLY A 20 3.26 -7.93 18.77
C GLY A 20 4.13 -6.93 18.02
N VAL A 21 4.04 -6.89 16.69
CA VAL A 21 4.69 -5.89 15.84
C VAL A 21 3.98 -4.55 15.98
N LYS A 22 4.72 -3.52 16.40
CA LYS A 22 4.24 -2.14 16.43
C LYS A 22 4.44 -1.51 15.07
N LEU A 23 3.37 -0.99 14.50
CA LEU A 23 3.35 -0.34 13.20
C LEU A 23 2.38 0.85 13.18
N GLU A 24 2.40 1.60 12.11
CA GLU A 24 1.50 2.72 11.86
C GLU A 24 0.52 2.34 10.76
N ARG A 25 -0.77 2.22 11.09
CA ARG A 25 -1.83 1.97 10.12
C ARG A 25 -2.19 3.24 9.39
N VAL A 26 -2.02 3.22 8.07
CA VAL A 26 -2.35 4.35 7.19
C VAL A 26 -3.86 4.39 6.94
N PHE A 27 -4.45 3.25 6.60
CA PHE A 27 -5.90 3.01 6.51
C PHE A 27 -6.19 1.51 6.60
N GLY A 28 -7.43 1.15 6.91
CA GLY A 28 -7.90 -0.23 6.96
C GLY A 28 -9.04 -0.42 7.97
N PHE A 29 -9.75 -1.55 7.86
CA PHE A 29 -10.85 -1.97 8.74
C PHE A 29 -12.03 -0.98 8.88
N GLY A 30 -12.12 0.00 7.98
CA GLY A 30 -13.22 0.95 7.87
C GLY A 30 -14.02 0.78 6.59
N ASP A 31 -14.57 1.88 6.07
CA ASP A 31 -15.23 1.90 4.77
C ASP A 31 -14.18 1.81 3.64
N PRO A 32 -14.11 0.69 2.90
CA PRO A 32 -13.14 0.52 1.83
C PRO A 32 -13.45 1.36 0.60
N SER A 33 -14.62 1.99 0.51
CA SER A 33 -15.05 2.74 -0.69
C SER A 33 -14.15 3.92 -1.04
N MET A 34 -13.45 4.48 -0.03
CA MET A 34 -12.58 5.63 -0.21
C MET A 34 -11.27 5.26 -0.93
N THR A 35 -10.78 4.05 -0.72
CA THR A 35 -9.50 3.55 -1.26
C THR A 35 -9.65 2.36 -2.20
N ASP A 36 -10.89 1.94 -2.52
CA ASP A 36 -11.16 0.83 -3.44
C ASP A 36 -10.31 1.00 -4.73
N PRO A 37 -9.52 -0.01 -5.12
CA PRO A 37 -9.53 -1.43 -4.69
C PRO A 37 -8.63 -1.78 -3.50
N PHE A 38 -8.06 -0.80 -2.81
CA PHE A 38 -7.13 -1.04 -1.71
C PHE A 38 -7.87 -1.08 -0.37
N LEU A 39 -7.57 -2.11 0.42
CA LEU A 39 -8.29 -2.42 1.66
C LEU A 39 -7.57 -1.91 2.91
N MET A 40 -6.24 -2.02 2.92
CA MET A 40 -5.43 -1.69 4.09
C MET A 40 -4.02 -1.30 3.66
N MET A 41 -3.42 -0.36 4.38
CA MET A 41 -2.01 -0.03 4.26
C MET A 41 -1.39 0.18 5.63
N ASP A 42 -0.23 -0.46 5.87
CA ASP A 42 0.58 -0.30 7.07
C ASP A 42 1.99 0.19 6.71
N ASP A 43 2.51 1.12 7.51
CA ASP A 43 3.93 1.52 7.57
C ASP A 43 4.54 0.85 8.81
N PHE A 44 5.36 -0.19 8.61
CA PHE A 44 6.01 -0.92 9.70
C PHE A 44 7.41 -0.40 10.02
N ARG A 45 7.66 0.88 9.76
CA ARG A 45 8.91 1.54 10.10
C ARG A 45 9.13 1.57 11.61
N ASN A 46 10.29 1.03 12.03
CA ASN A 46 10.67 0.94 13.43
C ASN A 46 12.21 0.82 13.56
N ASP A 47 12.78 1.41 14.58
CA ASP A 47 14.23 1.36 14.90
C ASP A 47 14.53 0.56 16.18
N ARG A 48 13.51 -0.10 16.74
CA ARG A 48 13.58 -0.86 17.99
C ARG A 48 13.26 -2.32 17.72
N PRO A 49 14.25 -3.22 17.57
CA PRO A 49 14.06 -4.63 17.24
C PRO A 49 13.03 -5.35 18.11
N GLN A 50 12.96 -5.06 19.41
CA GLN A 50 11.99 -5.63 20.34
C GLN A 50 10.53 -5.31 19.99
N ASP A 51 10.29 -4.28 19.20
CA ASP A 51 8.96 -3.84 18.81
C ASP A 51 8.48 -4.46 17.45
N TYR A 52 9.36 -5.18 16.71
CA TYR A 52 8.99 -5.78 15.43
C TYR A 52 9.52 -7.21 15.20
N GLN A 53 10.58 -7.64 15.88
CA GLN A 53 11.26 -8.93 15.60
C GLN A 53 10.39 -10.18 15.85
N ALA A 54 9.29 -10.04 16.61
CA ALA A 54 8.34 -11.13 16.83
C ALA A 54 7.61 -11.51 15.53
N GLY A 55 7.51 -10.57 14.58
CA GLY A 55 7.04 -10.79 13.22
C GLY A 55 5.58 -11.20 13.12
N PHE A 56 5.28 -11.78 11.97
CA PHE A 56 3.96 -12.29 11.62
C PHE A 56 4.09 -13.81 11.41
N PRO A 57 3.96 -14.62 12.48
CA PRO A 57 3.99 -16.08 12.39
C PRO A 57 2.90 -16.61 11.46
N TRP A 58 2.94 -17.89 11.10
CA TRP A 58 2.02 -18.54 10.18
C TRP A 58 0.57 -18.09 10.35
N HIS A 59 0.04 -17.42 9.33
CA HIS A 59 -1.30 -16.90 9.28
C HIS A 59 -1.93 -17.08 7.87
N PRO A 60 -3.27 -17.18 7.78
CA PRO A 60 -3.96 -17.36 6.50
C PRO A 60 -4.20 -16.05 5.78
N HIS A 61 -4.35 -16.12 4.44
CA HIS A 61 -5.05 -15.10 3.64
C HIS A 61 -5.92 -15.77 2.59
N ARG A 62 -7.07 -15.14 2.29
CA ARG A 62 -7.95 -15.52 1.17
C ARG A 62 -8.65 -14.31 0.59
N GLY A 63 -8.78 -14.27 -0.75
CA GLY A 63 -9.58 -13.29 -1.47
C GLY A 63 -8.94 -11.92 -1.66
N ILE A 64 -7.65 -11.80 -1.39
CA ILE A 64 -6.87 -10.55 -1.53
C ILE A 64 -5.53 -10.80 -2.20
N GLU A 65 -4.86 -9.70 -2.50
CA GLU A 65 -3.44 -9.63 -2.78
C GLU A 65 -2.74 -8.85 -1.66
N THR A 66 -1.54 -9.28 -1.27
CA THR A 66 -0.71 -8.56 -0.31
C THR A 66 0.58 -8.12 -0.97
N ILE A 67 0.98 -6.87 -0.71
CA ILE A 67 2.16 -6.26 -1.29
C ILE A 67 3.06 -5.77 -0.16
N THR A 68 4.24 -6.37 -0.06
CA THR A 68 5.28 -5.98 0.90
C THR A 68 6.40 -5.26 0.17
N TYR A 69 6.66 -4.00 0.49
CA TYR A 69 7.76 -3.20 -0.05
C TYR A 69 8.72 -2.83 1.06
N VAL A 70 9.97 -3.28 0.97
CA VAL A 70 11.01 -3.06 1.99
C VAL A 70 11.93 -1.93 1.56
N LEU A 71 12.20 -0.96 2.45
CA LEU A 71 13.14 0.13 2.24
C LEU A 71 14.42 0.00 3.06
N GLU A 72 14.30 -0.46 4.31
CA GLU A 72 15.45 -0.71 5.22
C GLU A 72 15.22 -2.01 5.98
N GLY A 73 16.31 -2.73 6.29
CA GLY A 73 16.23 -4.06 6.86
C GLY A 73 15.86 -5.12 5.83
N SER A 74 15.28 -6.21 6.28
CA SER A 74 14.81 -7.30 5.42
C SER A 74 13.62 -8.03 6.04
N VAL A 75 12.87 -8.77 5.24
CA VAL A 75 11.78 -9.64 5.69
C VAL A 75 12.01 -11.05 5.14
N ASP A 76 12.22 -12.03 6.03
CA ASP A 76 12.19 -13.43 5.64
C ASP A 76 10.73 -13.89 5.54
N HIS A 77 10.40 -14.59 4.47
CA HIS A 77 9.07 -15.14 4.26
C HIS A 77 9.08 -16.61 3.90
N ALA A 78 7.99 -17.29 4.20
CA ALA A 78 7.75 -18.67 3.76
C ALA A 78 6.23 -18.90 3.66
N ASP A 79 5.81 -19.80 2.76
CA ASP A 79 4.40 -20.08 2.53
C ASP A 79 4.07 -21.59 2.49
N SER A 80 2.77 -21.90 2.47
CA SER A 80 2.23 -23.26 2.39
C SER A 80 2.39 -23.94 1.03
N LEU A 81 2.87 -23.23 0.00
CA LEU A 81 3.17 -23.78 -1.33
C LEU A 81 4.63 -24.17 -1.48
N GLY A 82 5.45 -23.96 -0.42
CA GLY A 82 6.88 -24.28 -0.41
C GLY A 82 7.77 -23.14 -0.91
N ASN A 83 7.25 -21.95 -1.13
CA ASN A 83 8.08 -20.79 -1.41
C ASN A 83 8.69 -20.26 -0.12
N ALA A 84 9.94 -19.82 -0.20
CA ALA A 84 10.65 -19.14 0.88
C ALA A 84 11.71 -18.21 0.30
N GLY A 85 11.95 -17.09 0.98
CA GLY A 85 12.92 -16.11 0.52
C GLY A 85 13.18 -15.02 1.54
N THR A 86 13.96 -14.03 1.12
CA THR A 86 14.27 -12.83 1.89
C THR A 86 14.09 -11.61 1.01
N LEU A 87 13.22 -10.71 1.40
CA LEU A 87 13.07 -9.40 0.79
C LEU A 87 14.07 -8.44 1.41
N GLY A 88 15.02 -7.97 0.63
CA GLY A 88 15.99 -6.96 1.04
C GLY A 88 15.54 -5.53 0.70
N PRO A 89 16.38 -4.52 1.03
CA PRO A 89 16.08 -3.12 0.74
C PRO A 89 15.80 -2.86 -0.74
N GLY A 90 14.72 -2.15 -1.03
CA GLY A 90 14.25 -1.82 -2.37
C GLY A 90 13.48 -2.94 -3.08
N SER A 91 13.35 -4.14 -2.48
CA SER A 91 12.63 -5.27 -3.06
C SER A 91 11.13 -5.22 -2.72
N VAL A 92 10.34 -5.86 -3.57
CA VAL A 92 8.88 -5.98 -3.42
C VAL A 92 8.47 -7.43 -3.55
N GLN A 93 7.54 -7.87 -2.70
CA GLN A 93 6.80 -9.10 -2.88
C GLN A 93 5.35 -8.78 -3.19
N TRP A 94 4.83 -9.37 -4.26
CA TRP A 94 3.41 -9.34 -4.60
C TRP A 94 2.84 -10.74 -4.52
N MET A 95 2.03 -10.99 -3.51
CA MET A 95 1.39 -12.28 -3.29
C MET A 95 -0.09 -12.20 -3.60
N THR A 96 -0.57 -13.01 -4.54
CA THR A 96 -2.00 -13.26 -4.74
C THR A 96 -2.41 -14.40 -3.82
N ALA A 97 -3.18 -14.11 -2.78
CA ALA A 97 -3.67 -15.14 -1.85
C ALA A 97 -4.79 -15.98 -2.45
N GLY A 98 -5.64 -15.38 -3.28
CA GLY A 98 -6.68 -16.06 -4.04
C GLY A 98 -7.53 -17.01 -3.20
N SER A 99 -7.55 -18.30 -3.56
CA SER A 99 -8.35 -19.34 -2.90
C SER A 99 -7.89 -19.71 -1.49
N GLY A 100 -6.71 -19.27 -1.09
CA GLY A 100 -6.18 -19.45 0.27
C GLY A 100 -4.70 -19.81 0.27
N ILE A 101 -3.96 -19.16 1.17
CA ILE A 101 -2.56 -19.40 1.45
C ILE A 101 -2.31 -19.26 2.95
N MET A 102 -1.37 -20.02 3.47
CA MET A 102 -0.76 -19.77 4.79
C MET A 102 0.65 -19.25 4.55
N HIS A 103 1.05 -18.19 5.23
CA HIS A 103 2.41 -17.69 5.17
C HIS A 103 2.88 -17.10 6.49
N GLN A 104 4.17 -16.82 6.56
CA GLN A 104 4.79 -16.07 7.64
C GLN A 104 5.72 -15.00 7.08
N GLU A 105 5.87 -13.91 7.82
CA GLU A 105 6.77 -12.80 7.51
C GLU A 105 7.56 -12.43 8.77
N MET A 106 8.89 -12.52 8.69
CA MET A 106 9.78 -12.33 9.84
C MET A 106 10.74 -11.16 9.57
N PRO A 107 10.43 -9.95 10.06
CA PRO A 107 11.25 -8.77 9.82
C PRO A 107 12.58 -8.85 10.59
N LYS A 108 13.65 -8.37 9.93
CA LYS A 108 15.01 -8.24 10.46
C LYS A 108 15.52 -6.84 10.19
N GLY A 109 15.94 -6.16 11.23
CA GLY A 109 16.56 -4.84 11.10
C GLY A 109 17.90 -4.87 10.38
N ASP A 110 18.30 -3.71 9.86
CA ASP A 110 19.66 -3.51 9.39
C ASP A 110 20.68 -3.57 10.55
N PHE A 111 21.96 -3.30 10.26
CA PHE A 111 23.01 -3.32 11.28
C PHE A 111 22.83 -2.29 12.42
N ARG A 112 21.89 -1.34 12.29
CA ARG A 112 21.47 -0.36 13.31
C ARG A 112 20.15 -0.74 13.97
N GLY A 113 19.56 -1.89 13.61
CA GLY A 113 18.26 -2.32 14.09
C GLY A 113 17.08 -1.60 13.42
N ARG A 114 17.29 -0.92 12.28
CA ARG A 114 16.22 -0.21 11.58
C ARG A 114 15.50 -1.15 10.62
N MET A 115 14.20 -1.08 10.65
CA MET A 115 13.29 -1.73 9.73
C MET A 115 12.36 -0.68 9.14
N HIS A 116 12.23 -0.61 7.82
CA HIS A 116 11.29 0.27 7.15
C HIS A 116 10.70 -0.42 5.93
N GLY A 117 9.40 -0.47 5.85
CA GLY A 117 8.66 -0.97 4.72
C GLY A 117 7.17 -0.76 4.87
N PHE A 118 6.44 -1.19 3.85
CA PHE A 118 5.01 -1.01 3.74
C PHE A 118 4.33 -2.34 3.40
N GLN A 119 3.17 -2.55 4.01
CA GLN A 119 2.25 -3.61 3.66
C GLN A 119 0.99 -2.99 3.07
N LEU A 120 0.65 -3.35 1.84
CA LEU A 120 -0.58 -2.93 1.18
C LEU A 120 -1.44 -4.15 0.86
N TRP A 121 -2.74 -4.09 1.13
CA TRP A 121 -3.69 -5.10 0.70
C TRP A 121 -4.55 -4.56 -0.43
N ALA A 122 -4.55 -5.29 -1.55
CA ALA A 122 -5.43 -5.03 -2.68
C ALA A 122 -6.54 -6.09 -2.73
N ASN A 123 -7.76 -5.65 -3.01
CA ASN A 123 -8.91 -6.53 -3.12
C ASN A 123 -8.89 -7.28 -4.45
N LEU A 124 -9.43 -8.48 -4.46
CA LEU A 124 -9.73 -9.23 -5.68
C LEU A 124 -11.23 -9.09 -6.01
N PRO A 125 -11.61 -8.90 -7.29
CA PRO A 125 -13.02 -8.98 -7.68
C PRO A 125 -13.57 -10.39 -7.43
N SER A 126 -14.88 -10.51 -7.31
CA SER A 126 -15.57 -11.78 -7.02
C SER A 126 -15.15 -12.92 -7.94
N SER A 127 -14.94 -12.64 -9.23
CA SER A 127 -14.49 -13.60 -10.23
C SER A 127 -13.08 -14.17 -9.98
N LEU A 128 -12.25 -13.48 -9.21
CA LEU A 128 -10.86 -13.85 -8.91
C LEU A 128 -10.60 -14.19 -7.44
N LYS A 129 -11.60 -14.06 -6.55
CA LYS A 129 -11.48 -14.40 -5.12
C LYS A 129 -10.93 -15.80 -4.87
N MET A 130 -11.27 -16.73 -5.72
CA MET A 130 -10.88 -18.13 -5.59
C MET A 130 -9.83 -18.58 -6.64
N THR A 131 -9.09 -17.61 -7.21
CA THR A 131 -7.98 -17.92 -8.13
C THR A 131 -6.84 -18.66 -7.42
N THR A 132 -5.99 -19.34 -8.19
CA THR A 132 -4.82 -20.03 -7.65
C THR A 132 -3.85 -19.04 -7.03
N PRO A 133 -3.36 -19.29 -5.80
CA PRO A 133 -2.34 -18.45 -5.18
C PRO A 133 -1.05 -18.41 -6.00
N ARG A 134 -0.37 -17.25 -5.96
CA ARG A 134 0.95 -17.11 -6.60
C ARG A 134 1.78 -16.02 -5.94
N TYR A 135 3.08 -16.08 -6.15
CA TYR A 135 4.07 -15.11 -5.71
C TYR A 135 4.82 -14.46 -6.86
N GLN A 136 5.20 -13.21 -6.67
CA GLN A 136 6.15 -12.49 -7.50
C GLN A 136 7.13 -11.76 -6.57
N ASP A 137 8.33 -12.29 -6.43
CA ASP A 137 9.42 -11.65 -5.71
C ASP A 137 10.26 -10.84 -6.70
N ILE A 138 10.31 -9.53 -6.47
CA ILE A 138 10.96 -8.57 -7.36
C ILE A 138 12.14 -7.96 -6.63
N GLY A 139 13.34 -8.19 -7.17
CA GLY A 139 14.57 -7.60 -6.66
C GLY A 139 14.62 -6.09 -6.87
N ALA A 140 15.35 -5.40 -6.02
CA ALA A 140 15.51 -3.93 -6.11
C ALA A 140 16.01 -3.46 -7.48
N THR A 141 16.86 -4.24 -8.13
CA THR A 141 17.46 -3.96 -9.45
C THR A 141 16.50 -4.14 -10.61
N ASP A 142 15.42 -4.90 -10.40
CA ASP A 142 14.44 -5.20 -11.44
C ASP A 142 13.35 -4.12 -11.52
N ILE A 143 13.27 -3.24 -10.51
CA ILE A 143 12.33 -2.13 -10.47
C ILE A 143 12.92 -0.94 -11.21
N PRO A 144 12.37 -0.53 -12.37
CA PRO A 144 12.90 0.59 -13.12
C PRO A 144 12.77 1.91 -12.35
N GLU A 145 13.84 2.70 -12.36
CA GLU A 145 13.86 4.06 -11.87
C GLU A 145 13.95 5.04 -13.04
N ILE A 146 13.16 6.11 -12.97
CA ILE A 146 13.16 7.23 -13.91
C ILE A 146 13.61 8.46 -13.14
N ILE A 147 14.49 9.24 -13.74
CA ILE A 147 14.91 10.54 -13.22
C ILE A 147 14.52 11.58 -14.27
N ASP A 148 13.69 12.55 -13.88
CA ASP A 148 13.28 13.64 -14.74
C ASP A 148 14.27 14.81 -14.68
N ASP A 149 14.16 15.77 -15.60
CA ASP A 149 15.09 16.91 -15.74
C ASP A 149 15.17 17.80 -14.49
N ASP A 150 14.11 17.85 -13.69
CA ASP A 150 14.06 18.57 -12.40
C ASP A 150 14.65 17.77 -11.22
N GLY A 151 15.15 16.57 -11.47
CA GLY A 151 15.67 15.65 -10.45
C GLY A 151 14.62 14.82 -9.73
N THR A 152 13.34 14.91 -10.10
CA THR A 152 12.29 14.01 -9.59
C THR A 152 12.60 12.57 -9.98
N LYS A 153 12.60 11.68 -8.99
CA LYS A 153 12.82 10.24 -9.16
C LYS A 153 11.54 9.47 -8.99
N VAL A 154 11.30 8.51 -9.87
CA VAL A 154 10.14 7.61 -9.79
C VAL A 154 10.59 6.18 -9.97
N ARG A 155 10.38 5.33 -8.97
CA ARG A 155 10.51 3.88 -9.09
C ARG A 155 9.15 3.30 -9.43
N VAL A 156 9.07 2.60 -10.55
CA VAL A 156 7.82 2.01 -11.06
C VAL A 156 7.74 0.56 -10.60
N VAL A 157 7.07 0.32 -9.47
CA VAL A 157 6.92 -1.03 -8.91
C VAL A 157 5.92 -1.84 -9.75
N VAL A 158 4.78 -1.24 -10.04
CA VAL A 158 3.69 -1.84 -10.81
C VAL A 158 3.03 -0.79 -11.71
N GLY A 159 2.47 -1.23 -12.83
CA GLY A 159 1.85 -0.38 -13.83
C GLY A 159 2.86 0.25 -14.79
N SER A 160 2.45 1.30 -15.48
CA SER A 160 3.30 2.03 -16.43
C SER A 160 3.33 3.51 -16.10
N PHE A 161 4.50 4.12 -16.10
CA PHE A 161 4.69 5.54 -15.84
C PHE A 161 5.82 6.10 -16.70
N TRP A 162 5.64 7.27 -17.32
CA TRP A 162 6.58 7.94 -18.22
C TRP A 162 7.31 6.98 -19.18
N GLY A 163 6.54 6.03 -19.78
CA GLY A 163 7.08 5.09 -20.76
C GLY A 163 7.85 3.90 -20.19
N LYS A 164 7.97 3.76 -18.88
CA LYS A 164 8.52 2.56 -18.22
C LYS A 164 7.41 1.73 -17.62
N LYS A 165 7.54 0.41 -17.72
CA LYS A 165 6.62 -0.58 -17.11
C LYS A 165 7.31 -1.22 -15.93
N GLY A 166 6.60 -1.32 -14.80
CA GLY A 166 7.04 -2.08 -13.62
C GLY A 166 7.02 -3.60 -13.88
N PRO A 167 7.80 -4.36 -13.12
CA PRO A 167 8.01 -5.80 -13.34
C PRO A 167 6.83 -6.68 -12.91
N VAL A 168 5.97 -6.22 -12.01
CA VAL A 168 4.82 -7.01 -11.53
C VAL A 168 3.76 -7.11 -12.61
N ASP A 169 3.23 -8.32 -12.85
CA ASP A 169 2.33 -8.62 -13.95
C ASP A 169 1.13 -9.50 -13.55
N GLY A 170 0.06 -9.47 -14.34
CA GLY A 170 -1.11 -10.33 -14.22
C GLY A 170 -1.91 -10.19 -12.93
N ILE A 171 -2.02 -8.99 -12.40
CA ILE A 171 -2.74 -8.63 -11.18
C ILE A 171 -4.11 -8.06 -11.49
N ALA A 172 -5.04 -8.17 -10.52
CA ALA A 172 -6.38 -7.60 -10.63
C ALA A 172 -6.36 -6.07 -10.47
N ALA A 173 -7.47 -5.41 -10.84
CA ALA A 173 -7.73 -3.98 -10.60
C ALA A 173 -6.74 -3.00 -11.26
N ASP A 174 -5.91 -3.46 -12.19
CA ASP A 174 -4.98 -2.64 -12.96
C ASP A 174 -4.24 -1.59 -12.08
N PRO A 175 -3.51 -2.02 -11.03
CA PRO A 175 -2.88 -1.08 -10.11
C PRO A 175 -1.67 -0.39 -10.72
N GLN A 176 -1.38 0.80 -10.19
CA GLN A 176 -0.12 1.50 -10.33
C GLN A 176 0.44 1.76 -8.93
N TYR A 177 1.69 1.38 -8.70
CA TYR A 177 2.38 1.58 -7.43
C TYR A 177 3.74 2.22 -7.71
N LEU A 178 3.88 3.47 -7.31
CA LEU A 178 5.04 4.31 -7.59
C LEU A 178 5.66 4.80 -6.27
N ASP A 179 6.98 4.74 -6.16
CA ASP A 179 7.76 5.41 -5.10
C ASP A 179 8.40 6.65 -5.72
N ILE A 180 7.96 7.83 -5.28
CA ILE A 180 8.28 9.11 -5.89
C ILE A 180 9.04 9.98 -4.91
N SER A 181 10.19 10.51 -5.36
CA SER A 181 10.96 11.53 -4.65
C SER A 181 11.00 12.82 -5.46
N VAL A 182 10.49 13.92 -4.90
CA VAL A 182 10.51 15.24 -5.52
C VAL A 182 11.52 16.11 -4.76
N PRO A 183 12.49 16.74 -5.47
CA PRO A 183 13.49 17.61 -4.84
C PRO A 183 12.86 18.78 -4.06
N PRO A 184 13.66 19.46 -3.20
CA PRO A 184 13.20 20.63 -2.45
C PRO A 184 12.60 21.72 -3.34
N ASN A 185 11.54 22.37 -2.85
CA ASN A 185 10.90 23.54 -3.47
C ASN A 185 10.49 23.35 -4.94
N THR A 186 10.22 22.08 -5.33
CA THR A 186 9.92 21.71 -6.71
C THR A 186 8.42 21.45 -6.87
N ARG A 187 7.84 22.01 -7.96
CA ARG A 187 6.46 21.72 -8.36
C ARG A 187 6.47 20.67 -9.45
N LYS A 188 5.74 19.55 -9.20
CA LYS A 188 5.63 18.45 -10.14
C LYS A 188 4.19 18.15 -10.50
N VAL A 189 3.95 17.83 -11.78
CA VAL A 189 2.67 17.34 -12.31
C VAL A 189 2.84 15.87 -12.64
N LEU A 190 1.97 15.03 -12.07
CA LEU A 190 1.99 13.58 -12.22
C LEU A 190 0.70 13.15 -12.93
N PRO A 191 0.79 12.57 -14.14
CA PRO A 191 -0.37 12.08 -14.87
C PRO A 191 -0.94 10.83 -14.19
N ILE A 192 -2.27 10.72 -14.25
CA ILE A 192 -3.00 9.58 -13.71
C ILE A 192 -4.33 9.39 -14.45
N ASP A 193 -4.67 8.14 -14.79
CA ASP A 193 -5.89 7.85 -15.52
C ASP A 193 -7.14 8.20 -14.68
N THR A 194 -8.10 8.87 -15.30
CA THR A 194 -9.29 9.43 -14.62
C THR A 194 -10.19 8.39 -13.97
N TYR A 195 -10.19 7.15 -14.49
CA TYR A 195 -11.02 6.05 -13.96
C TYR A 195 -10.46 5.41 -12.68
N ARG A 196 -9.20 5.67 -12.34
CA ARG A 196 -8.52 5.09 -11.17
C ARG A 196 -8.89 5.83 -9.89
N SER A 197 -9.11 5.11 -8.80
CA SER A 197 -8.95 5.65 -7.45
C SER A 197 -7.46 5.90 -7.19
N ALA A 198 -7.12 6.93 -6.42
CA ALA A 198 -5.74 7.27 -6.14
C ALA A 198 -5.54 7.85 -4.76
N PHE A 199 -4.41 7.51 -4.15
CA PHE A 199 -3.92 8.14 -2.93
C PHE A 199 -2.40 8.31 -2.95
N ALA A 200 -1.90 9.27 -2.16
CA ALA A 200 -0.49 9.40 -1.83
C ALA A 200 -0.29 9.12 -0.34
N TYR A 201 0.79 8.43 0.00
CA TYR A 201 1.26 8.28 1.38
C TYR A 201 2.65 8.89 1.52
N ILE A 202 2.75 9.99 2.26
CA ILE A 202 4.01 10.69 2.50
C ILE A 202 4.75 10.02 3.65
N PHE A 203 5.97 9.58 3.38
CA PHE A 203 6.81 8.92 4.38
C PHE A 203 8.17 9.59 4.62
N ALA A 204 8.47 10.67 3.90
CA ALA A 204 9.59 11.56 4.20
C ALA A 204 9.37 12.96 3.63
N GLY A 205 9.85 13.98 4.33
CA GLY A 205 9.70 15.38 3.93
C GLY A 205 8.25 15.87 4.05
N SER A 206 7.89 16.84 3.22
CA SER A 206 6.56 17.46 3.21
C SER A 206 6.19 18.00 1.83
N ALA A 207 4.87 18.08 1.55
CA ALA A 207 4.36 18.66 0.32
C ALA A 207 2.95 19.21 0.49
N THR A 208 2.54 20.09 -0.44
CA THR A 208 1.13 20.42 -0.69
C THR A 208 0.69 19.77 -1.99
N PHE A 209 -0.52 19.19 -1.97
CA PHE A 209 -1.22 18.69 -3.15
C PHE A 209 -2.30 19.70 -3.50
N ARG A 210 -2.12 20.39 -4.63
CA ARG A 210 -3.02 21.50 -4.98
C ARG A 210 -4.31 21.00 -5.61
N ASP A 211 -5.41 21.60 -5.18
CA ASP A 211 -6.73 21.36 -5.74
C ASP A 211 -6.88 21.92 -7.16
N ALA A 212 -7.64 21.19 -7.95
CA ALA A 212 -8.17 21.71 -9.20
C ALA A 212 -9.07 22.92 -8.92
N SER A 213 -8.93 23.96 -9.67
CA SER A 213 -9.88 25.05 -10.01
C SER A 213 -11.11 25.39 -9.14
N LYS A 214 -11.36 24.73 -8.00
CA LYS A 214 -12.31 25.16 -6.97
C LYS A 214 -11.66 25.12 -5.60
N PRO A 215 -11.72 26.21 -4.84
CA PRO A 215 -11.11 26.31 -3.53
C PRO A 215 -11.98 25.61 -2.47
N PHE A 216 -12.06 24.31 -2.52
CA PHE A 216 -12.32 23.56 -1.32
C PHE A 216 -10.95 23.34 -0.68
N GLY A 217 -10.46 24.38 0.02
CA GLY A 217 -9.39 24.16 0.95
C GLY A 217 -9.86 23.06 1.91
N VAL A 218 -9.17 21.93 1.96
CA VAL A 218 -9.35 21.00 3.05
C VAL A 218 -8.77 21.72 4.25
N LEU A 219 -9.64 22.34 5.04
CA LEU A 219 -9.30 22.88 6.34
C LEU A 219 -9.00 21.66 7.22
N VAL A 220 -7.75 21.37 7.44
CA VAL A 220 -7.35 20.47 8.51
C VAL A 220 -7.46 21.30 9.79
N GLU A 221 -8.61 21.20 10.46
CA GLU A 221 -8.79 21.72 11.79
C GLU A 221 -7.93 20.89 12.74
N LYS A 222 -6.83 21.45 13.20
CA LYS A 222 -5.99 20.86 14.22
C LYS A 222 -6.10 21.73 15.47
N GLU A 223 -6.70 21.18 16.51
CA GLU A 223 -6.70 21.80 17.82
C GLU A 223 -5.30 21.66 18.44
N ILE A 224 -4.58 22.77 18.56
CA ILE A 224 -3.27 22.83 19.26
C ILE A 224 -3.45 23.78 20.44
N GLY A 225 -3.46 23.22 21.66
CA GLY A 225 -3.51 24.02 22.89
C GLY A 225 -4.81 24.79 23.13
N GLY A 226 -5.94 24.36 22.53
CA GLY A 226 -7.24 25.00 22.70
C GLY A 226 -7.52 26.17 21.74
N GLU A 227 -6.66 26.41 20.76
CA GLU A 227 -6.88 27.33 19.65
C GLU A 227 -7.03 26.58 18.33
N GLU A 228 -8.04 26.93 17.53
CA GLU A 228 -8.19 26.47 16.14
C GLU A 228 -7.09 27.09 15.27
N VAL A 229 -6.10 26.30 14.92
CA VAL A 229 -5.05 26.72 13.99
C VAL A 229 -5.40 26.21 12.59
N HIS A 230 -5.80 27.13 11.72
CA HIS A 230 -5.94 26.86 10.29
C HIS A 230 -4.56 26.68 9.65
N MET A 231 -4.05 25.46 9.66
CA MET A 231 -2.83 25.12 8.92
C MET A 231 -3.18 24.89 7.45
N ARG A 232 -2.80 25.85 6.61
CA ARG A 232 -2.85 25.66 5.17
C ARG A 232 -1.84 24.59 4.75
N ASP A 233 -2.37 23.37 4.49
CA ASP A 233 -2.07 22.54 3.33
C ASP A 233 -0.70 21.85 3.20
N MET A 234 0.22 21.84 4.17
CA MET A 234 1.40 20.98 4.07
C MET A 234 1.16 19.63 4.73
N SER A 235 1.07 18.60 3.91
CA SER A 235 1.06 17.22 4.37
C SER A 235 2.50 16.74 4.58
N GLY A 236 2.82 16.33 5.81
CA GLY A 236 4.14 15.88 6.20
C GLY A 236 4.27 14.37 6.28
N ASN A 237 5.38 13.91 6.87
CA ASN A 237 5.65 12.51 7.11
C ASN A 237 4.49 11.80 7.84
N ARG A 238 4.16 10.57 7.42
CA ARG A 238 3.04 9.75 7.89
C ARG A 238 1.65 10.35 7.60
N THR A 239 1.50 10.94 6.44
CA THR A 239 0.23 11.53 5.99
C THR A 239 -0.32 10.80 4.78
N LEU A 240 -1.57 10.36 4.86
CA LEU A 240 -2.39 9.87 3.76
C LEU A 240 -3.10 11.04 3.09
N VAL A 241 -3.05 11.11 1.77
CA VAL A 241 -3.81 12.05 0.93
C VAL A 241 -4.61 11.26 -0.09
N VAL A 242 -5.94 11.31 -0.02
CA VAL A 242 -6.84 10.64 -0.98
C VAL A 242 -7.36 11.65 -1.98
N PHE A 243 -7.29 11.31 -3.26
CA PHE A 243 -7.66 12.20 -4.36
C PHE A 243 -9.06 11.91 -4.92
N GLY A 244 -9.68 12.95 -5.44
CA GLY A 244 -10.86 12.87 -6.29
C GLY A 244 -10.54 12.47 -7.73
N THR A 245 -11.49 12.70 -8.63
CA THR A 245 -11.34 12.40 -10.06
C THR A 245 -10.64 13.55 -10.79
N GLY A 246 -9.78 13.23 -11.72
CA GLY A 246 -8.99 14.12 -12.56
C GLY A 246 -7.92 13.32 -13.28
N ASP A 247 -7.17 13.94 -14.16
CA ASP A 247 -6.12 13.32 -14.97
C ASP A 247 -4.70 13.72 -14.56
N GLU A 248 -4.57 14.61 -13.55
CA GLU A 248 -3.28 15.07 -13.02
C GLU A 248 -3.31 15.22 -11.49
N ILE A 249 -2.20 14.89 -10.85
CA ILE A 249 -1.92 15.26 -9.46
C ILE A 249 -0.79 16.30 -9.49
N VAL A 250 -1.00 17.43 -8.81
CA VAL A 250 0.01 18.47 -8.67
C VAL A 250 0.56 18.45 -7.25
N VAL A 251 1.86 18.24 -7.13
CA VAL A 251 2.58 18.27 -5.86
C VAL A 251 3.58 19.42 -5.85
N GLN A 252 3.62 20.15 -4.75
CA GLN A 252 4.65 21.14 -4.44
C GLN A 252 5.37 20.66 -3.20
N SER A 253 6.64 20.27 -3.35
CA SER A 253 7.49 19.84 -2.24
C SER A 253 7.89 21.01 -1.33
N GLY A 254 8.11 20.70 -0.05
CA GLY A 254 8.65 21.62 0.94
C GLY A 254 10.17 21.77 0.83
N ASP A 255 10.76 22.48 1.81
CA ASP A 255 12.18 22.87 1.83
C ASP A 255 13.16 21.67 1.87
N GLU A 256 12.72 20.53 2.35
CA GLU A 256 13.52 19.28 2.41
C GLU A 256 13.18 18.31 1.27
N GLY A 257 12.29 18.70 0.35
CA GLY A 257 11.71 17.81 -0.64
C GLY A 257 10.61 16.94 -0.04
N VAL A 258 10.16 15.96 -0.81
CA VAL A 258 9.16 14.98 -0.38
C VAL A 258 9.41 13.62 -1.00
N ARG A 259 9.18 12.54 -0.23
CA ARG A 259 9.08 11.18 -0.77
C ARG A 259 7.76 10.55 -0.34
N PHE A 260 7.06 9.98 -1.29
CA PHE A 260 5.74 9.39 -1.08
C PHE A 260 5.49 8.20 -2.00
N LEU A 261 4.62 7.33 -1.57
CA LEU A 261 4.01 6.33 -2.44
C LEU A 261 2.82 6.96 -3.14
N LEU A 262 2.76 6.87 -4.47
CA LEU A 262 1.55 7.15 -5.25
C LEU A 262 0.97 5.83 -5.72
N VAL A 263 -0.21 5.52 -5.20
CA VAL A 263 -0.90 4.26 -5.47
C VAL A 263 -2.24 4.56 -6.11
N SER A 264 -2.54 3.84 -7.20
CA SER A 264 -3.83 3.96 -7.87
C SER A 264 -4.28 2.63 -8.48
N GLY A 265 -5.59 2.45 -8.67
CA GLY A 265 -6.16 1.25 -9.28
C GLY A 265 -7.59 1.46 -9.75
N ALA A 266 -8.06 0.57 -10.61
CA ALA A 266 -9.45 0.56 -11.05
C ALA A 266 -10.35 0.10 -9.89
N PRO A 267 -11.30 0.92 -9.42
CA PRO A 267 -12.17 0.54 -8.32
C PRO A 267 -13.04 -0.66 -8.71
N ILE A 268 -13.12 -1.66 -7.82
CA ILE A 268 -13.87 -2.90 -8.04
C ILE A 268 -15.37 -2.68 -7.87
N LYS A 269 -15.77 -1.85 -6.88
CA LYS A 269 -17.18 -1.50 -6.58
C LYS A 269 -18.07 -2.71 -6.30
N GLU A 270 -17.53 -3.74 -5.73
CA GLU A 270 -18.25 -4.92 -5.26
C GLU A 270 -18.40 -4.91 -3.73
N PRO A 271 -19.40 -5.61 -3.17
CA PRO A 271 -19.51 -5.78 -1.73
C PRO A 271 -18.26 -6.41 -1.11
N VAL A 272 -17.93 -5.98 0.11
CA VAL A 272 -16.77 -6.49 0.86
C VAL A 272 -17.26 -7.08 2.18
N ALA A 273 -17.07 -8.38 2.35
CA ALA A 273 -17.25 -9.11 3.60
C ALA A 273 -15.88 -9.44 4.18
N TRP A 274 -15.48 -8.73 5.23
CA TRP A 274 -14.13 -8.73 5.75
C TRP A 274 -14.06 -9.12 7.22
N HIS A 275 -13.22 -10.09 7.57
CA HIS A 275 -12.87 -10.40 8.95
C HIS A 275 -11.45 -10.93 9.07
N GLY A 276 -10.62 -10.20 9.83
CA GLY A 276 -9.19 -10.50 9.98
C GLY A 276 -8.49 -10.60 8.61
N PRO A 277 -7.75 -11.68 8.33
CA PRO A 277 -6.95 -11.81 7.10
C PRO A 277 -7.74 -12.37 5.90
N ILE A 278 -9.06 -12.51 6.01
CA ILE A 278 -9.92 -13.09 4.96
C ILE A 278 -10.92 -12.05 4.47
N VAL A 279 -10.99 -11.86 3.15
CA VAL A 279 -11.89 -10.90 2.50
C VAL A 279 -12.62 -11.57 1.36
N MET A 280 -13.95 -11.63 1.47
CA MET A 280 -14.85 -12.19 0.47
C MET A 280 -15.86 -11.14 0.02
N ASN A 281 -16.86 -11.51 -0.79
CA ASN A 281 -17.92 -10.61 -1.23
C ASN A 281 -19.18 -10.71 -0.38
N THR A 282 -19.46 -11.90 0.19
CA THR A 282 -20.64 -12.13 1.03
C THR A 282 -20.25 -12.70 2.39
N ARG A 283 -21.17 -12.57 3.35
CA ARG A 283 -21.01 -13.15 4.68
C ARG A 283 -20.94 -14.69 4.63
N GLU A 284 -21.73 -15.29 3.76
CA GLU A 284 -21.77 -16.75 3.57
C GLU A 284 -20.44 -17.30 3.07
N GLU A 285 -19.83 -16.60 2.10
CA GLU A 285 -18.49 -16.94 1.60
C GLU A 285 -17.42 -16.78 2.69
N LEU A 286 -17.50 -15.71 3.48
CA LEU A 286 -16.61 -15.48 4.61
C LEU A 286 -16.73 -16.59 5.67
N GLU A 287 -17.95 -16.95 6.04
CA GLU A 287 -18.22 -18.07 6.97
C GLU A 287 -17.71 -19.40 6.42
N GLN A 288 -17.86 -19.63 5.09
CA GLN A 288 -17.31 -20.82 4.44
C GLN A 288 -15.78 -20.85 4.54
N ALA A 289 -15.10 -19.71 4.29
CA ALA A 289 -13.65 -19.64 4.42
C ALA A 289 -13.17 -20.00 5.83
N PHE A 290 -13.88 -19.57 6.87
CA PHE A 290 -13.54 -19.96 8.24
C PHE A 290 -13.89 -21.44 8.55
N ARG A 291 -14.92 -22.03 7.93
CA ARG A 291 -15.17 -23.48 8.02
C ARG A 291 -14.03 -24.27 7.40
N ASP A 292 -13.59 -23.86 6.20
CA ASP A 292 -12.45 -24.47 5.49
C ASP A 292 -11.18 -24.43 6.34
N LEU A 293 -10.90 -23.28 6.99
CA LEU A 293 -9.75 -23.10 7.87
C LEU A 293 -9.78 -24.07 9.05
N ARG A 294 -10.93 -24.20 9.72
CA ARG A 294 -11.11 -25.11 10.86
C ARG A 294 -11.06 -26.59 10.48
N SER A 295 -11.50 -26.95 9.28
CA SER A 295 -11.50 -28.35 8.80
C SER A 295 -10.20 -28.77 8.13
N GLY A 296 -9.22 -27.85 7.96
CA GLY A 296 -7.97 -28.14 7.27
C GLY A 296 -8.07 -28.17 5.74
N SER A 297 -9.21 -27.76 5.15
CA SER A 297 -9.45 -27.70 3.70
C SER A 297 -9.23 -26.29 3.11
N PHE A 298 -8.60 -25.40 3.88
CA PHE A 298 -8.38 -24.01 3.49
C PHE A 298 -7.39 -23.90 2.33
N ILE A 299 -6.30 -24.64 2.39
CA ILE A 299 -5.33 -24.72 1.30
C ILE A 299 -5.86 -25.74 0.28
N ARG A 300 -6.08 -25.28 -0.94
CA ARG A 300 -6.46 -26.15 -2.04
C ARG A 300 -5.20 -26.70 -2.70
N GLU A 301 -5.05 -28.01 -2.74
CA GLU A 301 -4.01 -28.62 -3.55
C GLU A 301 -4.21 -28.17 -5.00
N SER A 302 -3.16 -27.64 -5.61
CA SER A 302 -3.19 -27.37 -7.05
C SER A 302 -3.46 -28.70 -7.75
N ALA A 303 -4.56 -28.80 -8.47
CA ALA A 303 -4.76 -29.95 -9.35
C ALA A 303 -3.52 -30.01 -10.26
N THR A 304 -2.70 -31.03 -10.07
CA THR A 304 -1.58 -31.33 -10.97
C THR A 304 -2.20 -31.64 -12.32
N VAL A 305 -2.05 -30.69 -13.26
CA VAL A 305 -2.46 -30.87 -14.67
C VAL A 305 -1.36 -31.60 -15.40
#